data_1a7da0b67ade268b07843370d8801e66
#
_entry.id   1a7da0b67ade268b07843370d8801e66
#
_cell.length_a   1.000
_cell.length_b   1.000
_cell.length_c   1.000
_cell.angle_alpha   90.00
_cell.angle_beta   90.00
_cell.angle_gamma   90.00
#
_symmetry.space_group_name_H-M   'P 1'
#
loop_
_entity.id
_entity.type
_entity.pdbx_description
1 polymer ?
#
loop_
_entity_poly.entity_id
_entity_poly.type
_entity_poly.pdbx_seq_one_letter_code
_entity_poly.pdbx_strand_id
1 'polypeptide(L)'
;MATNLNSKYSEHKELLENKKLLLENKKNFEKKIIEIETEKSLEKEKNMADYDKIMMLTRRLSFFSIKNESEFKKMIYIFAHESDLKVKEISKSENVWEKNGYKLKYIHFTTFGSLNDFGKFLYLINKSKRYIDTSRLFIELTSDEFKISIGFIEKKL
;
A
#
# COMPACT_ATOMS: atom_id res chain seq x y z
N MET A 1 -30.45 6.33 -77.17
CA MET A 1 -29.09 6.76 -76.62
C MET A 1 -29.15 7.59 -75.35
N ALA A 2 -30.23 8.28 -75.02
CA ALA A 2 -30.32 9.12 -73.81
C ALA A 2 -30.38 8.35 -72.48
N THR A 3 -30.92 7.15 -72.44
CA THR A 3 -31.08 6.31 -71.27
C THR A 3 -29.72 5.84 -70.62
N ASN A 4 -28.73 5.63 -71.49
CA ASN A 4 -27.42 5.14 -71.04
C ASN A 4 -26.54 6.24 -70.37
N LEU A 5 -26.77 7.51 -70.69
CA LEU A 5 -26.06 8.60 -70.16
C LEU A 5 -26.55 8.95 -68.69
N ASN A 6 -27.84 8.88 -68.46
CA ASN A 6 -28.45 9.08 -67.17
C ASN A 6 -28.05 8.00 -66.12
N SER A 7 -27.96 6.74 -66.56
CA SER A 7 -27.49 5.65 -65.70
C SER A 7 -26.04 5.84 -65.30
N LYS A 8 -25.15 6.16 -66.20
CA LYS A 8 -23.75 6.44 -65.91
C LYS A 8 -23.54 7.67 -64.99
N TYR A 9 -24.37 8.68 -65.15
CA TYR A 9 -24.34 9.86 -64.29
C TYR A 9 -24.80 9.53 -62.86
N SER A 10 -25.83 8.71 -62.71
CA SER A 10 -26.30 8.22 -61.40
C SER A 10 -25.23 7.38 -60.69
N GLU A 11 -24.61 6.42 -61.42
CA GLU A 11 -23.51 5.59 -60.88
C GLU A 11 -22.31 6.44 -60.43
N HIS A 12 -21.94 7.44 -61.22
CA HIS A 12 -20.83 8.32 -60.85
C HIS A 12 -21.13 9.18 -59.62
N LYS A 13 -22.36 9.63 -59.46
CA LYS A 13 -22.80 10.36 -58.26
C LYS A 13 -22.76 9.47 -57.03
N GLU A 14 -23.24 8.25 -57.13
CA GLU A 14 -23.20 7.28 -56.02
C GLU A 14 -21.77 6.91 -55.61
N LEU A 15 -20.85 6.74 -56.56
CA LEU A 15 -19.45 6.52 -56.31
C LEU A 15 -18.77 7.73 -55.60
N LEU A 16 -19.15 8.95 -55.94
CA LEU A 16 -18.64 10.15 -55.25
C LEU A 16 -19.16 10.26 -53.82
N GLU A 17 -20.41 9.95 -53.56
CA GLU A 17 -21.00 9.90 -52.22
C GLU A 17 -20.34 8.82 -51.36
N ASN A 18 -20.19 7.61 -51.89
CA ASN A 18 -19.50 6.52 -51.23
C ASN A 18 -18.03 6.87 -50.90
N LYS A 19 -17.32 7.54 -51.80
CA LYS A 19 -15.96 8.00 -51.58
C LYS A 19 -15.88 9.04 -50.45
N LYS A 20 -16.84 9.95 -50.39
CA LYS A 20 -16.91 10.95 -49.29
C LYS A 20 -17.14 10.27 -47.93
N LEU A 21 -18.08 9.32 -47.90
CA LEU A 21 -18.39 8.56 -46.69
C LEU A 21 -17.18 7.73 -46.20
N LEU A 22 -16.46 7.10 -47.09
CA LEU A 22 -15.24 6.35 -46.78
C LEU A 22 -14.12 7.25 -46.24
N LEU A 23 -13.96 8.46 -46.81
CA LEU A 23 -12.99 9.44 -46.30
C LEU A 23 -13.33 9.96 -44.91
N GLU A 24 -14.62 10.17 -44.65
CA GLU A 24 -15.10 10.60 -43.34
C GLU A 24 -14.90 9.50 -42.27
N ASN A 25 -15.27 8.26 -42.63
CA ASN A 25 -15.04 7.12 -41.78
C ASN A 25 -13.55 6.91 -41.47
N LYS A 26 -12.67 7.04 -42.47
CA LYS A 26 -11.22 6.97 -42.28
C LYS A 26 -10.74 8.03 -41.26
N LYS A 27 -11.15 9.29 -41.38
CA LYS A 27 -10.81 10.34 -40.45
C LYS A 27 -11.30 10.03 -39.02
N ASN A 28 -12.50 9.47 -38.90
CA ASN A 28 -13.06 9.10 -37.60
C ASN A 28 -12.29 7.94 -36.95
N PHE A 29 -11.85 6.96 -37.74
CA PHE A 29 -11.00 5.88 -37.24
C PHE A 29 -9.60 6.38 -36.83
N GLU A 30 -8.97 7.26 -37.61
CA GLU A 30 -7.69 7.87 -37.27
C GLU A 30 -7.77 8.64 -35.93
N LYS A 31 -8.85 9.41 -35.72
CA LYS A 31 -9.07 10.11 -34.43
C LYS A 31 -9.19 9.11 -33.26
N LYS A 32 -10.00 8.06 -33.43
CA LYS A 32 -10.15 7.02 -32.39
C LYS A 32 -8.86 6.30 -32.08
N ILE A 33 -8.00 6.05 -33.05
CA ILE A 33 -6.69 5.44 -32.83
C ILE A 33 -5.81 6.35 -31.96
N ILE A 34 -5.77 7.65 -32.29
CA ILE A 34 -5.00 8.63 -31.49
C ILE A 34 -5.52 8.71 -30.04
N GLU A 35 -6.85 8.73 -29.87
CA GLU A 35 -7.47 8.72 -28.53
C GLU A 35 -7.05 7.49 -27.71
N ILE A 36 -7.15 6.30 -28.31
CA ILE A 36 -6.76 5.04 -27.65
C ILE A 36 -5.26 5.00 -27.34
N GLU A 37 -4.41 5.50 -28.21
CA GLU A 37 -2.97 5.56 -27.98
C GLU A 37 -2.61 6.54 -26.86
N THR A 38 -3.29 7.69 -26.78
CA THR A 38 -3.11 8.66 -25.69
C THR A 38 -3.60 8.10 -24.34
N GLU A 39 -4.74 7.45 -24.30
CA GLU A 39 -5.26 6.78 -23.09
C GLU A 39 -4.29 5.70 -22.60
N LYS A 40 -3.79 4.84 -23.49
CA LYS A 40 -2.81 3.80 -23.14
C LYS A 40 -1.49 4.38 -22.61
N SER A 41 -1.03 5.49 -23.17
CA SER A 41 0.20 6.14 -22.69
C SER A 41 0.02 6.73 -21.28
N LEU A 42 -1.12 7.39 -21.01
CA LEU A 42 -1.46 7.93 -19.69
C LEU A 42 -1.63 6.82 -18.64
N GLU A 43 -2.27 5.71 -19.01
CA GLU A 43 -2.41 4.55 -18.12
C GLU A 43 -1.05 3.94 -17.78
N LYS A 44 -0.15 3.84 -18.75
CA LYS A 44 1.21 3.33 -18.56
C LYS A 44 2.03 4.22 -17.63
N GLU A 45 1.95 5.55 -17.78
CA GLU A 45 2.62 6.51 -16.89
C GLU A 45 2.08 6.41 -15.46
N LYS A 46 0.77 6.30 -15.30
CA LYS A 46 0.13 6.13 -13.99
C LYS A 46 0.57 4.84 -13.30
N ASN A 47 0.60 3.72 -14.05
CA ASN A 47 1.05 2.44 -13.53
C ASN A 47 2.53 2.47 -13.13
N MET A 48 3.39 3.17 -13.87
CA MET A 48 4.81 3.36 -13.48
C MET A 48 4.94 4.18 -12.19
N ALA A 49 4.21 5.29 -12.06
CA ALA A 49 4.23 6.12 -10.86
C ALA A 49 3.73 5.35 -9.61
N ASP A 50 2.72 4.50 -9.77
CA ASP A 50 2.23 3.65 -8.68
C ASP A 50 3.24 2.54 -8.33
N TYR A 51 3.92 1.97 -9.30
CA TYR A 51 5.02 1.02 -9.08
C TYR A 51 6.16 1.64 -8.27
N ASP A 52 6.59 2.85 -8.61
CA ASP A 52 7.65 3.57 -7.89
C ASP A 52 7.25 3.88 -6.44
N LYS A 53 6.00 4.27 -6.20
CA LYS A 53 5.47 4.44 -4.83
C LYS A 53 5.51 3.13 -4.04
N ILE A 54 5.09 2.03 -4.65
CA ILE A 54 5.12 0.71 -4.02
C ILE A 54 6.56 0.31 -3.68
N MET A 55 7.49 0.52 -4.59
CA MET A 55 8.93 0.25 -4.36
C MET A 55 9.50 1.08 -3.22
N MET A 56 9.18 2.37 -3.15
CA MET A 56 9.58 3.25 -2.04
C MET A 56 9.02 2.76 -0.70
N LEU A 57 7.73 2.41 -0.65
CA LEU A 57 7.08 1.89 0.55
C LEU A 57 7.71 0.56 0.99
N THR A 58 7.99 -0.33 0.06
CA THR A 58 8.63 -1.62 0.34
C THR A 58 10.04 -1.45 0.91
N ARG A 59 10.84 -0.50 0.38
CA ARG A 59 12.17 -0.17 0.94
C ARG A 59 12.06 0.40 2.34
N ARG A 60 11.09 1.29 2.61
CA ARG A 60 10.84 1.83 3.95
C ARG A 60 10.41 0.73 4.92
N LEU A 61 9.49 -0.14 4.53
CA LEU A 61 9.08 -1.29 5.35
C LEU A 61 10.25 -2.20 5.68
N SER A 62 11.13 -2.49 4.74
CA SER A 62 12.35 -3.28 4.99
C SER A 62 13.27 -2.63 6.03
N PHE A 63 13.38 -1.30 6.02
CA PHE A 63 14.21 -0.58 6.99
C PHE A 63 13.59 -0.58 8.39
N PHE A 64 12.27 -0.43 8.49
CA PHE A 64 11.55 -0.36 9.77
C PHE A 64 11.10 -1.73 10.31
N SER A 65 11.23 -2.80 9.53
CA SER A 65 10.84 -4.14 9.96
C SER A 65 11.82 -4.72 10.99
N ILE A 66 11.33 -5.66 11.74
CA ILE A 66 12.08 -6.44 12.73
C ILE A 66 12.35 -7.82 12.10
N LYS A 67 13.50 -8.43 12.41
CA LYS A 67 13.88 -9.70 11.78
C LYS A 67 12.97 -10.85 12.21
N ASN A 68 12.65 -10.91 13.50
CA ASN A 68 11.82 -11.96 14.08
C ASN A 68 11.23 -11.53 15.43
N GLU A 69 10.28 -12.32 15.90
CA GLU A 69 9.61 -12.11 17.19
C GLU A 69 10.59 -12.06 18.38
N SER A 70 11.66 -12.88 18.34
CA SER A 70 12.65 -12.90 19.43
C SER A 70 13.42 -11.58 19.55
N GLU A 71 13.77 -10.96 18.42
CA GLU A 71 14.39 -9.62 18.41
C GLU A 71 13.44 -8.58 19.01
N PHE A 72 12.16 -8.66 18.68
CA PHE A 72 11.16 -7.75 19.21
C PHE A 72 10.97 -7.92 20.72
N LYS A 73 10.85 -9.15 21.21
CA LYS A 73 10.77 -9.45 22.64
C LYS A 73 11.99 -8.91 23.42
N LYS A 74 13.20 -9.13 22.88
CA LYS A 74 14.42 -8.57 23.47
C LYS A 74 14.38 -7.06 23.56
N MET A 75 13.90 -6.38 22.53
CA MET A 75 13.76 -4.93 22.51
C MET A 75 12.76 -4.45 23.59
N ILE A 76 11.63 -5.14 23.75
CA ILE A 76 10.65 -4.85 24.82
C ILE A 76 11.33 -4.97 26.20
N TYR A 77 12.07 -6.04 26.46
CA TYR A 77 12.77 -6.23 27.74
C TYR A 77 13.80 -5.14 28.00
N ILE A 78 14.58 -4.75 26.99
CA ILE A 78 15.57 -3.66 27.12
C ILE A 78 14.87 -2.35 27.45
N PHE A 79 13.84 -1.95 26.73
CA PHE A 79 13.12 -0.70 26.95
C PHE A 79 12.38 -0.67 28.27
N ALA A 80 11.80 -1.80 28.69
CA ALA A 80 11.18 -1.92 30.01
C ALA A 80 12.23 -1.74 31.13
N HIS A 81 13.37 -2.40 31.02
CA HIS A 81 14.46 -2.28 31.99
C HIS A 81 15.01 -0.85 32.06
N GLU A 82 15.24 -0.18 30.91
CA GLU A 82 15.71 1.21 30.86
C GLU A 82 14.67 2.21 31.41
N SER A 83 13.42 1.80 31.50
CA SER A 83 12.30 2.60 32.00
C SER A 83 11.91 2.27 33.46
N ASP A 84 12.64 1.39 34.12
CA ASP A 84 12.32 0.85 35.45
C ASP A 84 10.99 0.06 35.51
N LEU A 85 10.48 -0.41 34.39
CA LEU A 85 9.32 -1.29 34.32
C LEU A 85 9.71 -2.75 34.50
N LYS A 86 8.91 -3.49 35.25
CA LYS A 86 9.05 -4.94 35.43
C LYS A 86 8.08 -5.67 34.48
N VAL A 87 8.61 -6.44 33.56
CA VAL A 87 7.80 -7.29 32.64
C VAL A 87 7.46 -8.58 33.36
N LYS A 88 6.16 -8.88 33.49
CA LYS A 88 5.68 -10.11 34.13
C LYS A 88 5.64 -11.27 33.13
N GLU A 89 4.98 -11.03 32.00
CA GLU A 89 4.74 -12.06 31.02
C GLU A 89 4.65 -11.42 29.63
N ILE A 90 5.25 -12.11 28.65
CA ILE A 90 5.08 -11.76 27.23
C ILE A 90 4.44 -12.97 26.53
N SER A 91 3.27 -12.76 25.95
CA SER A 91 2.55 -13.79 25.21
C SER A 91 3.26 -14.19 23.90
N LYS A 92 2.76 -15.26 23.29
CA LYS A 92 3.08 -15.55 21.90
C LYS A 92 2.43 -14.49 21.00
N SER A 93 3.09 -14.14 19.89
CA SER A 93 2.54 -13.14 18.97
C SER A 93 1.30 -13.67 18.23
N GLU A 94 0.34 -12.77 18.02
CA GLU A 94 -0.81 -12.96 17.14
C GLU A 94 -0.47 -12.42 15.75
N ASN A 95 -0.67 -13.26 14.71
CA ASN A 95 -0.50 -12.83 13.32
C ASN A 95 -1.81 -12.22 12.82
N VAL A 96 -1.79 -10.91 12.53
CA VAL A 96 -2.98 -10.17 12.09
C VAL A 96 -3.07 -10.08 10.58
N TRP A 97 -1.92 -10.01 9.93
CA TRP A 97 -1.86 -9.73 8.51
C TRP A 97 -0.53 -10.22 7.92
N GLU A 98 -0.59 -10.78 6.71
CA GLU A 98 0.58 -11.19 5.93
C GLU A 98 0.41 -10.78 4.47
N LYS A 99 1.36 -10.03 3.92
CA LYS A 99 1.38 -9.63 2.51
C LYS A 99 2.81 -9.26 2.06
N ASN A 100 3.14 -9.62 0.83
CA ASN A 100 4.41 -9.24 0.18
C ASN A 100 5.67 -9.54 1.00
N GLY A 101 5.70 -10.68 1.71
CA GLY A 101 6.85 -11.07 2.52
C GLY A 101 6.99 -10.34 3.86
N TYR A 102 5.95 -9.62 4.30
CA TYR A 102 5.87 -8.97 5.60
C TYR A 102 4.67 -9.50 6.39
N LYS A 103 4.82 -9.53 7.72
CA LYS A 103 3.77 -9.90 8.67
C LYS A 103 3.59 -8.79 9.68
N LEU A 104 2.36 -8.37 9.90
CA LEU A 104 1.99 -7.57 11.07
C LEU A 104 1.60 -8.51 12.19
N LYS A 105 2.34 -8.46 13.28
CA LYS A 105 2.09 -9.27 14.48
C LYS A 105 1.86 -8.39 15.67
N TYR A 106 1.00 -8.83 16.58
CA TYR A 106 0.81 -8.19 17.88
C TYR A 106 1.36 -9.09 19.00
N ILE A 107 2.01 -8.47 19.95
CA ILE A 107 2.42 -9.09 21.21
C ILE A 107 1.68 -8.43 22.35
N HIS A 108 1.20 -9.25 23.26
CA HIS A 108 0.53 -8.82 24.47
C HIS A 108 1.46 -9.11 25.66
N PHE A 109 1.61 -8.16 26.56
CA PHE A 109 2.42 -8.33 27.75
C PHE A 109 1.92 -7.44 28.88
N THR A 110 2.28 -7.80 30.09
CA THR A 110 1.95 -7.06 31.32
C THR A 110 3.22 -6.55 31.95
N THR A 111 3.21 -5.28 32.33
CA THR A 111 4.30 -4.64 33.07
C THR A 111 3.80 -4.00 34.34
N PHE A 112 4.71 -3.85 35.32
CA PHE A 112 4.47 -3.15 36.57
C PHE A 112 5.42 -1.98 36.68
N GLY A 113 4.95 -0.88 37.23
CA GLY A 113 5.73 0.31 37.47
C GLY A 113 4.86 1.55 37.60
N SER A 114 5.49 2.71 37.72
CA SER A 114 4.78 3.98 37.77
C SER A 114 4.33 4.43 36.38
N LEU A 115 3.35 5.32 36.34
CA LEU A 115 2.91 5.95 35.08
C LEU A 115 4.05 6.72 34.38
N ASN A 116 4.98 7.30 35.19
CA ASN A 116 6.15 7.98 34.66
C ASN A 116 7.11 7.01 33.96
N ASP A 117 7.33 5.83 34.54
CA ASP A 117 8.17 4.80 33.93
C ASP A 117 7.53 4.25 32.63
N PHE A 118 6.21 4.10 32.63
CA PHE A 118 5.47 3.77 31.42
C PHE A 118 5.60 4.85 30.33
N GLY A 119 5.57 6.12 30.69
CA GLY A 119 5.83 7.24 29.79
C GLY A 119 7.23 7.19 29.17
N LYS A 120 8.26 6.88 29.97
CA LYS A 120 9.64 6.66 29.48
C LYS A 120 9.70 5.50 28.49
N PHE A 121 9.03 4.38 28.79
CA PHE A 121 8.94 3.22 27.91
C PHE A 121 8.33 3.57 26.55
N LEU A 122 7.20 4.28 26.52
CA LEU A 122 6.58 4.73 25.27
C LEU A 122 7.49 5.67 24.48
N TYR A 123 8.23 6.53 25.15
CA TYR A 123 9.23 7.40 24.54
C TYR A 123 10.34 6.58 23.85
N LEU A 124 10.88 5.55 24.51
CA LEU A 124 11.91 4.67 23.94
C LEU A 124 11.40 3.89 22.74
N ILE A 125 10.17 3.36 22.80
CA ILE A 125 9.50 2.74 21.68
C ILE A 125 9.45 3.68 20.48
N ASN A 126 8.98 4.90 20.68
CA ASN A 126 8.85 5.88 19.61
C ASN A 126 10.21 6.29 19.02
N LYS A 127 11.24 6.34 19.85
CA LYS A 127 12.62 6.66 19.44
C LYS A 127 13.33 5.52 18.70
N SER A 128 12.83 4.30 18.75
CA SER A 128 13.51 3.08 18.27
C SER A 128 13.77 3.03 16.76
N LYS A 129 13.20 3.93 15.97
CA LYS A 129 13.24 3.93 14.50
C LYS A 129 12.71 2.63 13.87
N ARG A 130 11.95 1.83 14.59
CA ARG A 130 11.24 0.64 14.09
C ARG A 130 9.77 0.97 13.92
N TYR A 131 9.11 0.25 13.00
CA TYR A 131 7.65 0.36 12.93
C TYR A 131 7.05 -0.40 14.11
N ILE A 132 6.44 0.33 15.00
CA ILE A 132 5.71 -0.21 16.15
C ILE A 132 4.31 0.39 16.13
N ASP A 133 3.32 -0.48 16.08
CA ASP A 133 1.92 -0.08 16.10
C ASP A 133 1.40 -0.08 17.54
N THR A 134 1.07 1.09 18.03
CA THR A 134 0.49 1.32 19.35
C THR A 134 -1.02 1.57 19.31
N SER A 135 -1.67 1.35 18.19
CA SER A 135 -3.11 1.61 18.02
C SER A 135 -4.01 0.78 18.95
N ARG A 136 -3.51 -0.39 19.39
CA ARG A 136 -4.19 -1.27 20.35
C ARG A 136 -3.60 -1.17 21.77
N LEU A 137 -2.92 -0.08 22.08
CA LEU A 137 -2.42 0.14 23.42
C LEU A 137 -3.60 0.31 24.39
N PHE A 138 -3.69 -0.56 25.37
CA PHE A 138 -4.69 -0.49 26.41
C PHE A 138 -3.99 -0.34 27.77
N ILE A 139 -4.44 0.61 28.57
CA ILE A 139 -3.91 0.88 29.92
C ILE A 139 -5.03 0.67 30.91
N GLU A 140 -4.88 -0.28 31.81
CA GLU A 140 -5.77 -0.48 32.92
C GLU A 140 -5.25 0.29 34.12
N LEU A 141 -5.95 1.36 34.52
CA LEU A 141 -5.50 2.29 35.57
C LEU A 141 -5.86 1.86 37.00
N THR A 142 -6.42 0.67 37.19
CA THR A 142 -6.90 0.21 38.49
C THR A 142 -5.83 -0.41 39.40
N SER A 143 -4.63 -0.62 38.87
CA SER A 143 -3.47 -1.19 39.58
C SER A 143 -2.19 -0.67 38.95
N ASP A 144 -1.04 -0.83 39.61
CA ASP A 144 0.28 -0.55 39.05
C ASP A 144 0.64 -1.48 37.86
N GLU A 145 -0.35 -2.13 37.28
CA GLU A 145 -0.26 -3.03 36.13
C GLU A 145 -0.67 -2.33 34.84
N PHE A 146 0.19 -2.43 33.83
CA PHE A 146 -0.10 -1.98 32.48
C PHE A 146 -0.20 -3.19 31.56
N LYS A 147 -1.40 -3.45 31.03
CA LYS A 147 -1.60 -4.43 29.97
C LYS A 147 -1.36 -3.76 28.62
N ILE A 148 -0.38 -4.25 27.90
CA ILE A 148 0.13 -3.61 26.70
C ILE A 148 -0.05 -4.56 25.52
N SER A 149 -0.60 -4.04 24.43
CA SER A 149 -0.70 -4.71 23.14
C SER A 149 -0.02 -3.84 22.09
N ILE A 150 1.09 -4.29 21.53
CA ILE A 150 1.80 -3.55 20.50
C ILE A 150 2.08 -4.42 19.29
N GLY A 151 1.95 -3.82 18.11
CA GLY A 151 2.19 -4.44 16.83
C GLY A 151 3.58 -4.13 16.29
N PHE A 152 4.13 -5.06 15.53
CA PHE A 152 5.39 -4.89 14.81
C PHE A 152 5.33 -5.56 13.45
N ILE A 153 6.15 -5.06 12.52
CA ILE A 153 6.30 -5.68 11.21
C ILE A 153 7.52 -6.59 11.22
N GLU A 154 7.29 -7.86 10.96
CA GLU A 154 8.32 -8.87 10.75
C GLU A 154 8.53 -9.10 9.25
N LYS A 155 9.78 -9.12 8.82
CA LYS A 155 10.12 -9.51 7.45
C LYS A 155 10.24 -11.04 7.37
N LYS A 156 9.47 -11.67 6.48
CA LYS A 156 9.61 -13.10 6.19
C LYS A 156 10.93 -13.30 5.45
N LEU A 157 11.77 -14.19 5.97
CA LEU A 157 13.00 -14.64 5.32
C LEU A 157 12.69 -15.53 4.12
#